data_85a9ff54b9b955583c76f7591cbd06aa
#
_entry.id   85a9ff54b9b955583c76f7591cbd06aa
#
_cell.length_a   1.000
_cell.length_b   1.000
_cell.length_c   1.000
_cell.angle_alpha   90.00
_cell.angle_beta   90.00
_cell.angle_gamma   90.00
#
_symmetry.space_group_name_H-M   'P 1'
#
loop_
_entity.id
_entity.type
_entity.pdbx_description
1 polymer ?
#
loop_
_entity_poly.entity_id
_entity_poly.type
_entity_poly.pdbx_seq_one_letter_code
_entity_poly.pdbx_strand_id
1 'polypeptide(L)'
;EISGADGVQPVMADTAEGTASTVMPLPLSVQPAGWVDVQATRVTFAGITHFVIDCAQPDETLVQRAIAAAPEASAVGAIFLDRACGSIKPVVFVRETASCVAENSCASGSVATAVVLTADFADGITEIGIGQPGGTLEVGVQRTDGAVTGLSIGGAVRLTQTLTVTLPGPAAAPC
;
A
#
# COMPACT_ATOMS: atom_id res chain seq x y z
N GLU A 1 15.84 5.85 -3.77
CA GLU A 1 14.60 6.42 -4.34
C GLU A 1 13.47 5.43 -4.13
N ILE A 2 12.33 5.92 -3.67
CA ILE A 2 11.08 5.16 -3.58
C ILE A 2 10.21 5.65 -4.72
N SER A 3 9.77 4.76 -5.61
CA SER A 3 8.90 5.12 -6.73
C SER A 3 7.60 5.75 -6.22
N GLY A 4 7.20 6.88 -6.80
CA GLY A 4 5.99 7.61 -6.43
C GLY A 4 6.15 8.60 -5.26
N ALA A 5 7.34 8.77 -4.70
CA ALA A 5 7.63 9.78 -3.70
C ALA A 5 8.60 10.82 -4.27
N ASP A 6 8.28 12.09 -4.10
CA ASP A 6 9.18 13.20 -4.48
C ASP A 6 10.21 13.44 -3.37
N GLY A 7 11.49 13.33 -3.73
CA GLY A 7 12.62 13.67 -2.87
C GLY A 7 12.86 12.70 -1.70
N VAL A 8 13.48 13.23 -0.63
CA VAL A 8 13.82 12.48 0.58
C VAL A 8 12.59 12.42 1.48
N GLN A 9 12.20 11.23 1.85
CA GLN A 9 11.10 11.02 2.79
C GLN A 9 11.64 10.94 4.23
N PRO A 10 11.10 11.73 5.17
CA PRO A 10 11.48 11.64 6.57
C PRO A 10 10.98 10.33 7.18
N VAL A 11 11.87 9.65 7.88
CA VAL A 11 11.54 8.46 8.67
C VAL A 11 11.83 8.78 10.14
N MET A 12 10.83 8.60 10.98
CA MET A 12 11.00 8.63 12.43
C MET A 12 11.26 7.20 12.91
N ALA A 13 12.31 7.01 13.68
CA ALA A 13 12.64 5.70 14.26
C ALA A 13 12.86 5.84 15.77
N ASP A 14 12.20 4.99 16.52
CA ASP A 14 12.47 4.79 17.95
C ASP A 14 13.23 3.47 18.12
N THR A 15 14.54 3.58 18.38
CA THR A 15 15.41 2.42 18.52
C THR A 15 15.24 1.72 19.88
N ALA A 16 14.66 2.39 20.88
CA ALA A 16 14.38 1.80 22.19
C ALA A 16 13.13 0.91 22.11
N GLU A 17 12.10 1.38 21.43
CA GLU A 17 10.85 0.63 21.22
C GLU A 17 10.90 -0.28 19.98
N GLY A 18 11.91 -0.13 19.13
CA GLY A 18 12.05 -0.90 17.89
C GLY A 18 10.91 -0.60 16.89
N THR A 19 10.55 0.67 16.77
CA THR A 19 9.49 1.10 15.83
C THR A 19 10.02 2.13 14.84
N ALA A 20 9.37 2.22 13.68
CA ALA A 20 9.61 3.29 12.72
C ALA A 20 8.30 3.71 12.05
N SER A 21 8.24 4.98 11.65
CA SER A 21 7.12 5.52 10.88
C SER A 21 7.57 6.54 9.85
N THR A 22 6.75 6.72 8.82
CA THR A 22 6.98 7.72 7.77
C THR A 22 5.65 8.26 7.25
N VAL A 23 5.68 9.42 6.63
CA VAL A 23 4.53 9.96 5.90
C VAL A 23 4.34 9.21 4.58
N MET A 24 3.08 9.16 4.13
CA MET A 24 2.72 8.51 2.86
C MET A 24 2.07 9.52 1.93
N PRO A 25 2.24 9.35 0.59
CA PRO A 25 1.55 10.18 -0.39
C PRO A 25 0.02 10.10 -0.24
N LEU A 26 -0.66 11.22 -0.49
CA LEU A 26 -2.10 11.24 -0.55
C LEU A 26 -2.61 10.54 -1.82
N PRO A 27 -3.79 9.89 -1.77
CA PRO A 27 -4.39 9.34 -2.97
C PRO A 27 -4.80 10.45 -3.94
N LEU A 28 -4.58 10.22 -5.23
CA LEU A 28 -5.05 11.09 -6.32
C LEU A 28 -6.56 10.96 -6.49
N SER A 29 -7.12 9.78 -6.23
CA SER A 29 -8.56 9.55 -6.24
C SER A 29 -8.95 8.34 -5.39
N VAL A 30 -10.17 8.41 -4.82
CA VAL A 30 -10.84 7.32 -4.11
C VAL A 30 -12.25 7.23 -4.66
N GLN A 31 -12.63 6.11 -5.27
CA GLN A 31 -13.95 5.96 -5.90
C GLN A 31 -14.40 4.50 -5.92
N PRO A 32 -15.71 4.21 -5.94
CA PRO A 32 -16.22 2.86 -6.15
C PRO A 32 -15.67 2.27 -7.45
N ALA A 33 -15.31 0.98 -7.45
CA ALA A 33 -14.84 0.30 -8.66
C ALA A 33 -15.97 0.00 -9.67
N GLY A 34 -17.23 0.12 -9.24
CA GLY A 34 -18.41 -0.12 -10.08
C GLY A 34 -18.68 -1.61 -10.35
N TRP A 35 -18.10 -2.51 -9.57
CA TRP A 35 -18.34 -3.96 -9.70
C TRP A 35 -19.66 -4.32 -9.02
N VAL A 36 -20.48 -5.14 -9.69
CA VAL A 36 -21.83 -5.47 -9.21
C VAL A 36 -21.89 -6.70 -8.31
N ASP A 37 -20.92 -7.57 -8.42
CA ASP A 37 -20.86 -8.89 -7.74
C ASP A 37 -20.00 -8.88 -6.47
N VAL A 38 -19.16 -7.88 -6.28
CA VAL A 38 -18.32 -7.70 -5.11
C VAL A 38 -18.08 -6.21 -4.85
N GLN A 39 -18.14 -5.81 -3.58
CA GLN A 39 -17.82 -4.44 -3.22
C GLN A 39 -16.30 -4.22 -3.36
N ALA A 40 -15.93 -3.20 -4.13
CA ALA A 40 -14.54 -2.81 -4.31
C ALA A 40 -14.42 -1.29 -4.45
N THR A 41 -13.35 -0.77 -3.87
CA THR A 41 -13.00 0.66 -3.96
C THR A 41 -11.66 0.80 -4.67
N ARG A 42 -11.64 1.62 -5.72
CA ARG A 42 -10.41 2.01 -6.42
C ARG A 42 -9.76 3.17 -5.70
N VAL A 43 -8.51 3.00 -5.29
CA VAL A 43 -7.66 4.02 -4.67
C VAL A 43 -6.43 4.20 -5.54
N THR A 44 -6.26 5.38 -6.14
CA THR A 44 -5.17 5.66 -7.06
C THR A 44 -4.13 6.54 -6.39
N PHE A 45 -2.89 6.11 -6.40
CA PHE A 45 -1.70 6.89 -6.02
C PHE A 45 -0.82 7.15 -7.25
N ALA A 46 0.17 8.04 -7.11
CA ALA A 46 1.20 8.17 -8.13
C ALA A 46 1.94 6.83 -8.28
N GLY A 47 1.91 6.26 -9.49
CA GLY A 47 2.61 5.01 -9.83
C GLY A 47 1.85 3.70 -9.55
N ILE A 48 0.82 3.69 -8.71
CA ILE A 48 0.07 2.47 -8.40
C ILE A 48 -1.42 2.73 -8.17
N THR A 49 -2.26 1.85 -8.68
CA THR A 49 -3.70 1.82 -8.38
C THR A 49 -4.05 0.58 -7.59
N HIS A 50 -4.68 0.74 -6.42
CA HIS A 50 -5.19 -0.35 -5.62
C HIS A 50 -6.69 -0.51 -5.77
N PHE A 51 -7.15 -1.75 -5.84
CA PHE A 51 -8.56 -2.12 -5.67
C PHE A 51 -8.68 -2.82 -4.32
N VAL A 52 -9.27 -2.12 -3.34
CA VAL A 52 -9.60 -2.71 -2.03
C VAL A 52 -10.91 -3.45 -2.20
N ILE A 53 -10.86 -4.78 -2.13
CA ILE A 53 -11.93 -5.71 -2.50
C ILE A 53 -12.44 -6.39 -1.24
N ASP A 54 -13.73 -6.29 -0.96
CA ASP A 54 -14.37 -6.97 0.18
C ASP A 54 -14.49 -8.48 -0.08
N CYS A 55 -13.36 -9.15 0.03
CA CYS A 55 -13.22 -10.60 -0.13
C CYS A 55 -12.04 -11.07 0.70
N ALA A 56 -12.27 -11.93 1.69
CA ALA A 56 -11.23 -12.37 2.62
C ALA A 56 -10.16 -13.29 1.99
N GLN A 57 -10.43 -13.85 0.81
CA GLN A 57 -9.51 -14.75 0.13
C GLN A 57 -9.16 -14.22 -1.27
N PRO A 58 -7.88 -14.30 -1.67
CA PRO A 58 -7.47 -14.00 -3.02
C PRO A 58 -8.23 -14.83 -4.06
N ASP A 59 -8.67 -14.17 -5.13
CA ASP A 59 -9.36 -14.76 -6.27
C ASP A 59 -8.69 -14.26 -7.56
N GLU A 60 -8.22 -15.17 -8.38
CA GLU A 60 -7.50 -14.86 -9.62
C GLU A 60 -8.36 -14.07 -10.60
N THR A 61 -9.66 -14.34 -10.68
CA THR A 61 -10.58 -13.60 -11.55
C THR A 61 -10.68 -12.13 -11.15
N LEU A 62 -10.70 -11.86 -9.83
CA LEU A 62 -10.71 -10.50 -9.31
C LEU A 62 -9.36 -9.79 -9.51
N VAL A 63 -8.24 -10.51 -9.41
CA VAL A 63 -6.92 -9.98 -9.76
C VAL A 63 -6.88 -9.54 -11.22
N GLN A 64 -7.29 -10.41 -12.15
CA GLN A 64 -7.31 -10.08 -13.58
C GLN A 64 -8.28 -8.93 -13.89
N ARG A 65 -9.42 -8.87 -13.20
CA ARG A 65 -10.37 -7.76 -13.30
C ARG A 65 -9.76 -6.43 -12.85
N ALA A 66 -9.02 -6.42 -11.74
CA ALA A 66 -8.31 -5.24 -11.24
C ALA A 66 -7.28 -4.74 -12.26
N ILE A 67 -6.46 -5.65 -12.81
CA ILE A 67 -5.45 -5.33 -13.83
C ILE A 67 -6.11 -4.73 -15.09
N ALA A 68 -7.21 -5.32 -15.55
CA ALA A 68 -7.95 -4.84 -16.73
C ALA A 68 -8.64 -3.49 -16.49
N ALA A 69 -9.06 -3.20 -15.24
CA ALA A 69 -9.74 -1.97 -14.87
C ALA A 69 -8.81 -0.75 -14.70
N ALA A 70 -7.49 -0.95 -14.71
CA ALA A 70 -6.48 0.12 -14.62
C ALA A 70 -5.36 -0.08 -15.65
N PRO A 71 -5.66 -0.04 -16.96
CA PRO A 71 -4.67 -0.31 -18.00
C PRO A 71 -3.56 0.75 -18.06
N GLU A 72 -3.83 1.96 -17.57
CA GLU A 72 -2.89 3.08 -17.52
C GLU A 72 -1.90 3.00 -16.35
N ALA A 73 -2.19 2.21 -15.32
CA ALA A 73 -1.36 2.15 -14.12
C ALA A 73 -0.09 1.32 -14.35
N SER A 74 1.06 1.82 -13.86
CA SER A 74 2.34 1.09 -13.91
C SER A 74 2.33 -0.14 -13.01
N ALA A 75 1.60 -0.05 -11.89
CA ALA A 75 1.35 -1.18 -11.00
C ALA A 75 -0.11 -1.19 -10.55
N VAL A 76 -0.64 -2.39 -10.31
CA VAL A 76 -2.02 -2.60 -9.85
C VAL A 76 -2.01 -3.56 -8.65
N GLY A 77 -2.60 -3.12 -7.54
CA GLY A 77 -2.80 -3.98 -6.37
C GLY A 77 -4.26 -4.43 -6.27
N ALA A 78 -4.48 -5.74 -6.25
CA ALA A 78 -5.72 -6.33 -5.77
C ALA A 78 -5.57 -6.61 -4.27
N ILE A 79 -6.24 -5.82 -3.44
CA ILE A 79 -6.14 -5.87 -1.98
C ILE A 79 -7.37 -6.55 -1.43
N PHE A 80 -7.23 -7.82 -1.07
CA PHE A 80 -8.32 -8.65 -0.55
C PHE A 80 -8.51 -8.36 0.93
N LEU A 81 -9.61 -7.68 1.26
CA LEU A 81 -9.93 -7.22 2.61
C LEU A 81 -10.86 -8.20 3.33
N ASP A 82 -10.42 -8.69 4.48
CA ASP A 82 -11.28 -9.29 5.49
C ASP A 82 -11.70 -8.19 6.49
N ARG A 83 -12.91 -7.66 6.32
CA ARG A 83 -13.42 -6.60 7.20
C ARG A 83 -13.64 -7.07 8.63
N ALA A 84 -13.87 -8.36 8.86
CA ALA A 84 -14.17 -8.87 10.19
C ALA A 84 -12.97 -8.79 11.12
N CYS A 85 -11.75 -8.93 10.59
CA CYS A 85 -10.51 -8.86 11.35
C CYS A 85 -9.58 -7.70 10.94
N GLY A 86 -10.00 -6.83 10.03
CA GLY A 86 -9.19 -5.68 9.59
C GLY A 86 -7.87 -6.11 8.94
N SER A 87 -7.88 -7.24 8.23
CA SER A 87 -6.68 -7.78 7.59
C SER A 87 -6.78 -7.83 6.08
N ILE A 88 -5.63 -7.77 5.41
CA ILE A 88 -5.54 -7.82 3.95
C ILE A 88 -4.61 -8.92 3.46
N LYS A 89 -4.87 -9.39 2.23
CA LYS A 89 -3.99 -10.23 1.44
C LYS A 89 -3.70 -9.53 0.12
N PRO A 90 -2.58 -8.82 0.01
CA PRO A 90 -2.25 -8.06 -1.18
C PRO A 90 -1.73 -8.97 -2.30
N VAL A 91 -2.18 -8.72 -3.53
CA VAL A 91 -1.61 -9.26 -4.76
C VAL A 91 -1.29 -8.09 -5.67
N VAL A 92 -0.01 -7.92 -6.01
CA VAL A 92 0.47 -6.77 -6.78
C VAL A 92 1.01 -7.21 -8.13
N PHE A 93 0.48 -6.59 -9.17
CA PHE A 93 0.95 -6.73 -10.54
C PHE A 93 1.78 -5.51 -10.93
N VAL A 94 2.99 -5.75 -11.48
CA VAL A 94 3.87 -4.71 -12.03
C VAL A 94 3.96 -4.89 -13.55
N ARG A 95 3.52 -3.88 -14.28
CA ARG A 95 3.35 -3.96 -15.74
C ARG A 95 4.66 -4.09 -16.49
N GLU A 96 5.68 -3.33 -16.09
CA GLU A 96 6.99 -3.35 -16.76
C GLU A 96 7.64 -4.73 -16.76
N THR A 97 7.52 -5.46 -15.66
CA THR A 97 8.10 -6.80 -15.51
C THR A 97 7.10 -7.92 -15.80
N ALA A 98 5.83 -7.59 -16.05
CA ALA A 98 4.71 -8.53 -16.15
C ALA A 98 4.65 -9.52 -14.97
N SER A 99 5.10 -9.09 -13.79
CA SER A 99 5.11 -9.91 -12.57
C SER A 99 3.86 -9.70 -11.75
N CYS A 100 3.33 -10.81 -11.18
CA CYS A 100 2.20 -10.80 -10.26
C CYS A 100 2.61 -11.53 -8.99
N VAL A 101 2.63 -10.82 -7.86
CA VAL A 101 3.18 -11.32 -6.60
C VAL A 101 2.16 -11.17 -5.47
N ALA A 102 1.90 -12.26 -4.74
CA ALA A 102 1.24 -12.19 -3.44
C ALA A 102 2.26 -11.66 -2.41
N GLU A 103 2.00 -10.48 -1.87
CA GLU A 103 2.91 -9.83 -0.93
C GLU A 103 2.60 -10.21 0.52
N ASN A 104 3.65 -10.43 1.31
CA ASN A 104 3.51 -10.61 2.75
C ASN A 104 3.20 -9.30 3.48
N SER A 105 3.63 -8.17 2.91
CA SER A 105 3.40 -6.84 3.45
C SER A 105 3.40 -5.81 2.31
N CYS A 106 2.34 -4.99 2.25
CA CYS A 106 2.15 -3.95 1.25
C CYS A 106 1.80 -2.63 1.95
N ALA A 107 2.76 -1.70 1.99
CA ALA A 107 2.57 -0.41 2.64
C ALA A 107 1.46 0.41 1.98
N SER A 108 1.51 0.60 0.66
CA SER A 108 0.51 1.38 -0.08
C SER A 108 -0.88 0.71 -0.08
N GLY A 109 -0.93 -0.62 -0.10
CA GLY A 109 -2.17 -1.39 0.05
C GLY A 109 -2.80 -1.22 1.44
N SER A 110 -1.99 -1.16 2.50
CA SER A 110 -2.46 -0.87 3.86
C SER A 110 -3.04 0.52 3.96
N VAL A 111 -2.35 1.52 3.39
CA VAL A 111 -2.84 2.91 3.38
C VAL A 111 -4.14 3.03 2.58
N ALA A 112 -4.23 2.40 1.39
CA ALA A 112 -5.46 2.36 0.62
C ALA A 112 -6.63 1.76 1.42
N THR A 113 -6.36 0.67 2.14
CA THR A 113 -7.35 -0.01 2.99
C THR A 113 -7.80 0.89 4.15
N ALA A 114 -6.86 1.53 4.85
CA ALA A 114 -7.18 2.44 5.95
C ALA A 114 -8.06 3.61 5.48
N VAL A 115 -7.75 4.21 4.32
CA VAL A 115 -8.58 5.27 3.71
C VAL A 115 -10.01 4.79 3.46
N VAL A 116 -10.17 3.56 2.97
CA VAL A 116 -11.50 2.96 2.72
C VAL A 116 -12.24 2.64 4.03
N LEU A 117 -11.55 2.06 5.01
CA LEU A 117 -12.17 1.68 6.29
C LEU A 117 -12.59 2.88 7.14
N THR A 118 -11.91 4.00 6.99
CA THR A 118 -12.18 5.24 7.75
C THR A 118 -12.99 6.27 6.96
N ALA A 119 -13.58 5.89 5.83
CA ALA A 119 -14.26 6.84 4.92
C ALA A 119 -15.35 7.67 5.61
N ASP A 120 -16.10 7.05 6.52
CA ASP A 120 -17.21 7.67 7.24
C ASP A 120 -16.83 8.19 8.63
N PHE A 121 -15.53 8.23 8.97
CA PHE A 121 -15.08 8.71 10.27
C PHE A 121 -15.05 10.24 10.30
N ALA A 122 -15.25 10.79 11.51
CA ALA A 122 -15.18 12.24 11.75
C ALA A 122 -13.78 12.80 11.43
N ASP A 123 -13.71 14.11 11.25
CA ASP A 123 -12.45 14.83 11.12
C ASP A 123 -11.54 14.62 12.33
N GLY A 124 -10.24 14.61 12.09
CA GLY A 124 -9.21 14.32 13.08
C GLY A 124 -8.21 13.32 12.58
N ILE A 125 -7.41 12.78 13.50
CA ILE A 125 -6.45 11.72 13.22
C ILE A 125 -7.04 10.40 13.72
N THR A 126 -7.08 9.41 12.83
CA THR A 126 -7.45 8.03 13.16
C THR A 126 -6.24 7.14 12.92
N GLU A 127 -5.87 6.34 13.92
CA GLU A 127 -4.85 5.30 13.79
C GLU A 127 -5.53 3.94 13.74
N ILE A 128 -5.14 3.12 12.76
CA ILE A 128 -5.72 1.80 12.54
C ILE A 128 -4.63 0.79 12.15
N GLY A 129 -4.65 -0.36 12.83
CA GLY A 129 -3.78 -1.49 12.50
C GLY A 129 -4.33 -2.30 11.33
N ILE A 130 -3.54 -2.50 10.30
CA ILE A 130 -3.87 -3.34 9.14
C ILE A 130 -3.05 -4.63 9.19
N GLY A 131 -3.72 -5.74 9.48
CA GLY A 131 -3.11 -7.06 9.51
C GLY A 131 -2.77 -7.57 8.10
N GLN A 132 -1.63 -8.24 7.95
CA GLN A 132 -1.16 -8.83 6.70
C GLN A 132 -0.44 -10.15 6.99
N PRO A 133 -0.14 -11.00 5.98
CA PRO A 133 0.59 -12.25 6.23
C PRO A 133 1.94 -12.06 6.95
N GLY A 134 2.63 -10.94 6.71
CA GLY A 134 3.93 -10.63 7.32
C GLY A 134 3.84 -9.89 8.66
N GLY A 135 2.66 -9.52 9.15
CA GLY A 135 2.49 -8.78 10.40
C GLY A 135 1.48 -7.65 10.26
N THR A 136 1.48 -6.72 11.22
CA THR A 136 0.57 -5.58 11.24
C THR A 136 1.34 -4.29 10.95
N LEU A 137 0.76 -3.44 10.10
CA LEU A 137 1.21 -2.07 9.91
C LEU A 137 0.19 -1.11 10.52
N GLU A 138 0.69 -0.12 11.24
CA GLU A 138 -0.13 0.97 11.80
C GLU A 138 -0.25 2.09 10.78
N VAL A 139 -1.47 2.49 10.47
CA VAL A 139 -1.74 3.55 9.48
C VAL A 139 -2.47 4.69 10.16
N GLY A 140 -1.89 5.89 10.09
CA GLY A 140 -2.54 7.13 10.49
C GLY A 140 -3.23 7.78 9.30
N VAL A 141 -4.52 8.10 9.47
CA VAL A 141 -5.34 8.82 8.48
C VAL A 141 -5.80 10.13 9.12
N GLN A 142 -5.35 11.25 8.60
CA GLN A 142 -5.82 12.58 9.00
C GLN A 142 -6.91 13.05 8.04
N ARG A 143 -8.04 13.52 8.60
CA ARG A 143 -9.14 14.13 7.85
C ARG A 143 -9.38 15.56 8.30
N THR A 144 -9.72 16.40 7.32
CA THR A 144 -10.15 17.79 7.57
C THR A 144 -11.22 18.10 6.53
N ASP A 145 -12.37 18.62 6.97
CA ASP A 145 -13.53 18.91 6.12
C ASP A 145 -13.97 17.70 5.27
N GLY A 146 -13.91 16.49 5.84
CA GLY A 146 -14.25 15.24 5.19
C GLY A 146 -13.19 14.71 4.19
N ALA A 147 -12.15 15.49 3.88
CA ALA A 147 -11.08 15.07 2.99
C ALA A 147 -9.90 14.44 3.73
N VAL A 148 -9.21 13.49 3.10
CA VAL A 148 -7.92 12.98 3.60
C VAL A 148 -6.84 14.02 3.34
N THR A 149 -6.24 14.53 4.42
CA THR A 149 -5.22 15.60 4.38
C THR A 149 -3.84 15.16 4.84
N GLY A 150 -3.73 13.98 5.45
CA GLY A 150 -2.46 13.41 5.88
C GLY A 150 -2.55 11.89 5.98
N LEU A 151 -1.46 11.22 5.67
CA LEU A 151 -1.30 9.79 5.78
C LEU A 151 0.08 9.46 6.35
N SER A 152 0.11 8.50 7.26
CA SER A 152 1.36 7.94 7.80
C SER A 152 1.27 6.43 7.87
N ILE A 153 2.42 5.78 7.86
CA ILE A 153 2.53 4.35 8.07
C ILE A 153 3.69 4.06 9.01
N GLY A 154 3.51 3.08 9.88
CA GLY A 154 4.53 2.66 10.83
C GLY A 154 4.35 1.23 11.26
N GLY A 155 5.19 0.81 12.19
CA GLY A 155 5.12 -0.52 12.77
C GLY A 155 6.43 -0.92 13.45
N ALA A 156 6.44 -2.14 13.97
CA ALA A 156 7.62 -2.73 14.58
C ALA A 156 8.70 -3.02 13.54
N VAL A 157 9.95 -2.66 13.86
CA VAL A 157 11.12 -2.90 13.02
C VAL A 157 12.15 -3.69 13.83
N ARG A 158 12.69 -4.74 13.24
CA ARG A 158 13.74 -5.54 13.84
C ARG A 158 14.92 -5.69 12.89
N LEU A 159 16.10 -5.32 13.34
CA LEU A 159 17.35 -5.61 12.64
C LEU A 159 17.69 -7.10 12.80
N THR A 160 17.59 -7.88 11.73
CA THR A 160 17.80 -9.34 11.78
C THR A 160 19.23 -9.75 11.45
N GLN A 161 19.89 -9.03 10.50
CA GLN A 161 21.27 -9.28 10.12
C GLN A 161 21.89 -8.08 9.40
N THR A 162 23.21 -8.04 9.38
CA THR A 162 24.00 -7.10 8.57
C THR A 162 24.70 -7.89 7.46
N LEU A 163 24.57 -7.45 6.21
CA LEU A 163 25.22 -8.03 5.05
C LEU A 163 26.16 -7.02 4.41
N THR A 164 27.34 -7.50 3.99
CA THR A 164 28.23 -6.71 3.12
C THR A 164 27.99 -7.13 1.68
N VAL A 165 27.63 -6.18 0.83
CA VAL A 165 27.40 -6.41 -0.60
C VAL A 165 28.44 -5.64 -1.40
N THR A 166 29.14 -6.33 -2.31
CA THR A 166 30.03 -5.70 -3.25
C THR A 166 29.22 -5.37 -4.52
N LEU A 167 29.09 -4.09 -4.83
CA LEU A 167 28.46 -3.66 -6.07
C LEU A 167 29.46 -3.83 -7.22
N PRO A 168 29.02 -4.32 -8.40
CA PRO A 168 29.88 -4.28 -9.59
C PRO A 168 30.21 -2.82 -9.89
N GLY A 169 31.48 -2.55 -10.20
CA GLY A 169 31.91 -1.24 -10.64
C GLY A 169 31.15 -0.81 -11.91
N PRO A 170 31.09 0.51 -12.19
CA PRO A 170 30.48 0.97 -13.44
C PRO A 170 31.14 0.25 -14.62
N ALA A 171 30.31 -0.30 -15.51
CA ALA A 171 30.80 -0.90 -16.75
C ALA A 171 31.67 0.11 -17.49
N ALA A 172 32.90 -0.26 -17.84
CA ALA A 172 33.77 0.60 -18.65
C ALA A 172 33.01 0.99 -19.93
N ALA A 173 32.94 2.28 -20.20
CA ALA A 173 32.35 2.77 -21.45
C ALA A 173 33.07 2.09 -22.63
N PRO A 174 32.35 1.56 -23.60
CA PRO A 174 33.01 1.03 -24.80
C PRO A 174 33.79 2.14 -25.48
N CYS A 175 35.06 1.85 -25.83
CA CYS A 175 35.94 2.73 -26.62
C CYS A 175 35.37 2.97 -27.99
#